data_6a804a48e1784e36d7a43b0cb310acfa
#
_entry.id   6a804a48e1784e36d7a43b0cb310acfa
#
_cell.length_a   1.000
_cell.length_b   1.000
_cell.length_c   1.000
_cell.angle_alpha   90.00
_cell.angle_beta   90.00
_cell.angle_gamma   90.00
#
_symmetry.space_group_name_H-M   'P 1'
#
loop_
_entity.id
_entity.type
_entity.pdbx_description
1 polymer ?
#
loop_
_entity_poly.entity_id
_entity_poly.type
_entity_poly.pdbx_seq_one_letter_code
_entity_poly.pdbx_strand_id
1 'polypeptide(L)'
;VDWSAVDVVHAELGGGRLAEFQALRALQRRFPKLPLTATVHDPERLVWRREKLPWPLSIASGMRSPLPEMATVLADPLCLHEERQLARHMTRLVTLTQAGSQSLRQRMGLKPAQMEVISHGNMDIAPAPLPPMKPLRLLYFGFIYRGKGIEDLLDALASVFTEKPALRSTVRLTLAGGSEPEMAFGPSGSYLEQLRLRIRQLGLVDLIDWQLDLPAEQIPQVIQAHHVMVLPYRESSKLKVLGKLRGTSGALSWAVACGRGVITSDARSFAEEVSHGNGMIYPQGDVQGLADALVNVCTHPERIAQWAEKASLMGRARVWSHTAERFQSVFRQACEVH
;
A
#
# COMPACT_ATOMS: atom_id res chain seq x y z
N VAL A 1 32.20 -8.91 -2.70
CA VAL A 1 31.64 -9.72 -1.63
C VAL A 1 32.23 -11.12 -1.71
N ASP A 2 32.74 -11.65 -0.61
CA ASP A 2 33.08 -13.07 -0.49
C ASP A 2 31.82 -13.91 -0.25
N TRP A 3 31.33 -14.52 -1.30
CA TRP A 3 30.08 -15.30 -1.25
C TRP A 3 30.21 -16.64 -0.53
N SER A 4 31.42 -17.09 -0.25
CA SER A 4 31.66 -18.34 0.52
C SER A 4 31.37 -18.15 2.00
N ALA A 5 31.35 -16.93 2.50
CA ALA A 5 31.01 -16.57 3.87
C ALA A 5 29.55 -16.10 4.05
N VAL A 6 28.70 -16.32 3.04
CA VAL A 6 27.29 -15.90 3.05
C VAL A 6 26.39 -17.14 3.17
N ASP A 7 25.61 -17.22 4.24
CA ASP A 7 24.68 -18.34 4.48
C ASP A 7 23.35 -18.17 3.72
N VAL A 8 22.86 -16.95 3.57
CA VAL A 8 21.60 -16.64 2.91
C VAL A 8 21.62 -15.25 2.30
N VAL A 9 20.93 -15.07 1.17
CA VAL A 9 20.70 -13.76 0.56
C VAL A 9 19.22 -13.45 0.56
N HIS A 10 18.87 -12.26 1.03
CA HIS A 10 17.52 -11.73 1.01
C HIS A 10 17.43 -10.48 0.14
N ALA A 11 16.35 -10.35 -0.63
CA ALA A 11 16.07 -9.16 -1.42
C ALA A 11 14.63 -8.68 -1.22
N GLU A 12 14.45 -7.36 -1.30
CA GLU A 12 13.13 -6.74 -1.34
C GLU A 12 12.73 -6.56 -2.82
N LEU A 13 11.66 -7.24 -3.25
CA LEU A 13 11.17 -7.21 -4.63
C LEU A 13 9.80 -6.52 -4.71
N GLY A 14 9.56 -5.84 -5.83
CA GLY A 14 8.36 -5.05 -6.09
C GLY A 14 8.73 -3.63 -6.46
N GLY A 15 7.76 -2.83 -6.94
CA GLY A 15 8.04 -1.49 -7.42
C GLY A 15 9.17 -1.48 -8.43
N GLY A 16 9.97 -0.58 -8.64
CA GLY A 16 11.10 -0.50 -9.57
C GLY A 16 12.35 -1.31 -9.22
N ARG A 17 12.24 -2.41 -8.53
CA ARG A 17 13.37 -3.20 -8.01
C ARG A 17 13.95 -4.20 -9.02
N LEU A 18 14.23 -3.72 -10.23
CA LEU A 18 14.79 -4.54 -11.31
C LEU A 18 16.22 -4.97 -11.02
N ALA A 19 17.03 -4.11 -10.38
CA ALA A 19 18.41 -4.42 -10.05
C ALA A 19 18.53 -5.59 -9.08
N GLU A 20 17.71 -5.61 -8.04
CA GLU A 20 17.63 -6.69 -7.05
C GLU A 20 17.20 -8.01 -7.70
N PHE A 21 16.23 -7.98 -8.61
CA PHE A 21 15.81 -9.14 -9.37
C PHE A 21 16.94 -9.69 -10.25
N GLN A 22 17.68 -8.82 -10.95
CA GLN A 22 18.82 -9.21 -11.78
C GLN A 22 19.96 -9.76 -10.94
N ALA A 23 20.23 -9.18 -9.77
CA ALA A 23 21.24 -9.66 -8.84
C ALA A 23 20.91 -11.08 -8.35
N LEU A 24 19.66 -11.35 -7.96
CA LEU A 24 19.21 -12.69 -7.57
C LEU A 24 19.37 -13.70 -8.71
N ARG A 25 19.06 -13.33 -9.96
CA ARG A 25 19.27 -14.18 -11.12
C ARG A 25 20.75 -14.49 -11.36
N ALA A 26 21.62 -13.51 -11.18
CA ALA A 26 23.06 -13.70 -11.30
C ALA A 26 23.60 -14.62 -10.21
N LEU A 27 23.18 -14.43 -8.97
CA LEU A 27 23.55 -15.27 -7.84
C LEU A 27 23.06 -16.70 -8.01
N GLN A 28 21.82 -16.91 -8.40
CA GLN A 28 21.27 -18.24 -8.69
C GLN A 28 22.10 -19.03 -9.70
N ARG A 29 22.57 -18.36 -10.76
CA ARG A 29 23.39 -18.99 -11.81
C ARG A 29 24.81 -19.33 -11.33
N ARG A 30 25.40 -18.44 -10.55
CA ARG A 30 26.80 -18.54 -10.13
C ARG A 30 26.96 -19.39 -8.85
N PHE A 31 25.97 -19.35 -7.97
CA PHE A 31 25.97 -20.05 -6.67
C PHE A 31 24.63 -20.79 -6.47
N PRO A 32 24.40 -21.89 -7.20
CA PRO A 32 23.11 -22.59 -7.21
C PRO A 32 22.71 -23.20 -5.86
N LYS A 33 23.67 -23.38 -4.95
CA LYS A 33 23.44 -23.89 -3.59
C LYS A 33 23.23 -22.79 -2.54
N LEU A 34 23.45 -21.52 -2.89
CA LEU A 34 23.23 -20.40 -1.96
C LEU A 34 21.74 -20.19 -1.74
N PRO A 35 21.22 -20.27 -0.50
CA PRO A 35 19.83 -20.01 -0.20
C PRO A 35 19.43 -18.58 -0.59
N LEU A 36 18.40 -18.46 -1.44
CA LEU A 36 17.87 -17.18 -1.86
C LEU A 36 16.46 -17.00 -1.31
N THR A 37 16.21 -15.85 -0.70
CA THR A 37 14.91 -15.45 -0.18
C THR A 37 14.53 -14.08 -0.66
N ALA A 38 13.25 -13.75 -0.72
CA ALA A 38 12.80 -12.40 -1.03
C ALA A 38 11.46 -12.06 -0.40
N THR A 39 11.28 -10.77 -0.03
CA THR A 39 9.96 -10.19 0.20
C THR A 39 9.40 -9.65 -1.10
N VAL A 40 8.17 -10.00 -1.43
CA VAL A 40 7.49 -9.55 -2.65
C VAL A 40 6.35 -8.60 -2.28
N HIS A 41 6.55 -7.31 -2.55
CA HIS A 41 5.61 -6.25 -2.19
C HIS A 41 4.40 -6.18 -3.12
N ASP A 42 4.58 -6.49 -4.40
CA ASP A 42 3.52 -6.52 -5.42
C ASP A 42 3.35 -7.97 -5.90
N PRO A 43 2.59 -8.81 -5.16
CA PRO A 43 2.64 -10.27 -5.29
C PRO A 43 2.06 -10.84 -6.59
N GLU A 44 1.58 -10.03 -7.51
CA GLU A 44 1.27 -10.45 -8.87
C GLU A 44 2.52 -10.71 -9.70
N ARG A 45 3.64 -10.11 -9.33
CA ARG A 45 4.93 -10.13 -10.01
C ARG A 45 6.09 -9.99 -9.03
N LEU A 46 7.26 -10.47 -9.41
CA LEU A 46 8.49 -10.18 -8.68
C LEU A 46 9.01 -8.77 -8.97
N VAL A 47 8.74 -8.25 -10.15
CA VAL A 47 9.15 -6.89 -10.59
C VAL A 47 8.01 -6.24 -11.35
N TRP A 48 7.89 -4.92 -11.29
CA TRP A 48 6.91 -4.19 -12.09
C TRP A 48 7.09 -4.43 -13.58
N ARG A 49 5.96 -4.66 -14.25
CA ARG A 49 5.91 -5.09 -15.66
C ARG A 49 6.55 -4.09 -16.60
N ARG A 50 6.34 -2.79 -16.41
CA ARG A 50 6.88 -1.74 -17.28
C ARG A 50 8.39 -1.62 -17.23
N GLU A 51 8.99 -1.87 -16.10
CA GLU A 51 10.42 -1.73 -15.89
C GLU A 51 11.22 -2.92 -16.43
N LYS A 52 10.54 -4.04 -16.64
CA LYS A 52 11.14 -5.28 -17.12
C LYS A 52 10.85 -5.58 -18.59
N LEU A 53 10.45 -4.60 -19.38
CA LEU A 53 10.17 -4.84 -20.79
C LEU A 53 11.45 -5.29 -21.54
N PRO A 54 11.42 -6.44 -22.26
CA PRO A 54 12.53 -6.88 -23.08
C PRO A 54 12.69 -5.98 -24.33
N TRP A 55 13.91 -5.88 -24.85
CA TRP A 55 14.14 -5.21 -26.12
C TRP A 55 13.45 -5.99 -27.26
N PRO A 56 12.80 -5.37 -28.25
CA PRO A 56 12.66 -3.91 -28.48
C PRO A 56 11.47 -3.26 -27.74
N LEU A 57 10.64 -4.01 -27.04
CA LEU A 57 9.44 -3.48 -26.35
C LEU A 57 9.77 -2.46 -25.25
N SER A 58 10.98 -2.50 -24.72
CA SER A 58 11.47 -1.54 -23.73
C SER A 58 11.45 -0.08 -24.22
N ILE A 59 11.55 0.14 -25.53
CA ILE A 59 11.48 1.47 -26.16
C ILE A 59 10.10 2.12 -25.84
N ALA A 60 9.06 1.31 -25.76
CA ALA A 60 7.71 1.81 -25.48
C ALA A 60 7.52 2.32 -24.05
N SER A 61 8.42 2.01 -23.10
CA SER A 61 8.27 2.41 -21.69
C SER A 61 8.23 3.94 -21.52
N GLY A 62 8.96 4.69 -22.36
CA GLY A 62 8.98 6.16 -22.35
C GLY A 62 7.93 6.83 -23.26
N MET A 63 7.09 6.05 -23.95
CA MET A 63 6.11 6.58 -24.90
C MET A 63 4.80 6.96 -24.19
N ARG A 64 3.91 7.65 -24.93
CA ARG A 64 2.57 8.01 -24.43
C ARG A 64 1.63 6.81 -24.43
N SER A 65 0.71 6.76 -23.45
CA SER A 65 -0.40 5.79 -23.42
C SER A 65 -1.16 5.83 -24.76
N PRO A 66 -1.56 4.66 -25.36
CA PRO A 66 -1.56 3.32 -24.75
C PRO A 66 -0.33 2.44 -25.04
N LEU A 67 0.72 2.96 -25.71
CA LEU A 67 1.84 2.15 -26.17
C LEU A 67 2.60 1.39 -25.05
N PRO A 68 2.91 2.00 -23.89
CA PRO A 68 3.55 1.27 -22.78
C PRO A 68 2.68 0.14 -22.24
N GLU A 69 1.38 0.34 -22.18
CA GLU A 69 0.42 -0.66 -21.72
C GLU A 69 0.36 -1.85 -22.69
N MET A 70 0.29 -1.58 -23.98
CA MET A 70 0.30 -2.62 -25.04
C MET A 70 1.59 -3.42 -25.01
N ALA A 71 2.75 -2.75 -24.95
CA ALA A 71 4.05 -3.40 -24.84
C ALA A 71 4.14 -4.28 -23.58
N THR A 72 3.59 -3.83 -22.46
CA THR A 72 3.53 -4.58 -21.21
C THR A 72 2.71 -5.86 -21.36
N VAL A 73 1.55 -5.80 -22.02
CA VAL A 73 0.69 -6.97 -22.27
C VAL A 73 1.40 -7.96 -23.21
N LEU A 74 2.01 -7.47 -24.27
CA LEU A 74 2.73 -8.32 -25.23
C LEU A 74 3.96 -9.01 -24.60
N ALA A 75 4.67 -8.32 -23.72
CA ALA A 75 5.84 -8.85 -23.02
C ALA A 75 5.49 -9.78 -21.84
N ASP A 76 4.23 -9.77 -21.38
CA ASP A 76 3.82 -10.48 -20.16
C ASP A 76 4.20 -11.97 -20.12
N PRO A 77 3.98 -12.79 -21.15
CA PRO A 77 4.36 -14.20 -21.13
C PRO A 77 5.85 -14.44 -20.94
N LEU A 78 6.70 -13.64 -21.60
CA LEU A 78 8.17 -13.76 -21.50
C LEU A 78 8.65 -13.33 -20.12
N CYS A 79 8.19 -12.18 -19.64
CA CYS A 79 8.51 -11.69 -18.30
C CYS A 79 8.08 -12.67 -17.22
N LEU A 80 6.88 -13.25 -17.34
CA LEU A 80 6.35 -14.22 -16.41
C LEU A 80 7.16 -15.52 -16.39
N HIS A 81 7.61 -15.98 -17.57
CA HIS A 81 8.45 -17.17 -17.64
C HIS A 81 9.76 -17.01 -16.86
N GLU A 82 10.45 -15.91 -17.03
CA GLU A 82 11.69 -15.61 -16.31
C GLU A 82 11.47 -15.47 -14.79
N GLU A 83 10.39 -14.81 -14.40
CA GLU A 83 10.05 -14.66 -12.98
C GLU A 83 9.71 -15.99 -12.33
N ARG A 84 8.97 -16.86 -13.02
CA ARG A 84 8.68 -18.23 -12.57
C ARG A 84 9.94 -19.07 -12.40
N GLN A 85 10.90 -18.95 -13.33
CA GLN A 85 12.17 -19.65 -13.20
C GLN A 85 12.90 -19.23 -11.93
N LEU A 86 13.05 -17.92 -11.68
CA LEU A 86 13.69 -17.43 -10.46
C LEU A 86 12.92 -17.83 -9.20
N ALA A 87 11.62 -17.59 -9.18
CA ALA A 87 10.77 -17.85 -8.00
C ALA A 87 10.83 -19.33 -7.55
N ARG A 88 10.86 -20.26 -8.50
CA ARG A 88 10.95 -21.71 -8.19
C ARG A 88 12.28 -22.14 -7.58
N HIS A 89 13.36 -21.38 -7.84
CA HIS A 89 14.67 -21.62 -7.23
C HIS A 89 14.85 -20.94 -5.88
N MET A 90 13.93 -20.03 -5.54
CA MET A 90 14.00 -19.39 -4.21
C MET A 90 13.60 -20.37 -3.11
N THR A 91 14.37 -20.36 -2.05
CA THR A 91 14.11 -21.22 -0.88
C THR A 91 12.88 -20.79 -0.14
N ARG A 92 12.70 -19.47 0.06
CA ARG A 92 11.52 -18.85 0.70
C ARG A 92 11.17 -17.54 0.02
N LEU A 93 9.88 -17.31 -0.11
CA LEU A 93 9.30 -16.03 -0.55
C LEU A 93 8.33 -15.52 0.51
N VAL A 94 8.51 -14.29 0.91
CA VAL A 94 7.67 -13.61 1.90
C VAL A 94 6.71 -12.67 1.16
N THR A 95 5.46 -12.66 1.58
CA THR A 95 4.46 -11.67 1.18
C THR A 95 3.86 -10.99 2.41
N LEU A 96 3.28 -9.82 2.22
CA LEU A 96 2.78 -9.02 3.33
C LEU A 96 1.36 -9.41 3.78
N THR A 97 0.65 -10.21 2.96
CA THR A 97 -0.74 -10.63 3.17
C THR A 97 -0.97 -12.05 2.69
N GLN A 98 -2.00 -12.71 3.21
CA GLN A 98 -2.43 -14.05 2.77
C GLN A 98 -2.93 -14.03 1.32
N ALA A 99 -3.72 -13.00 0.97
CA ALA A 99 -4.20 -12.79 -0.39
C ALA A 99 -3.03 -12.64 -1.37
N GLY A 100 -1.98 -11.91 -0.96
CA GLY A 100 -0.74 -11.78 -1.70
C GLY A 100 -0.01 -13.10 -1.87
N SER A 101 0.11 -13.88 -0.80
CA SER A 101 0.74 -15.21 -0.82
C SER A 101 0.02 -16.15 -1.79
N GLN A 102 -1.31 -16.20 -1.72
CA GLN A 102 -2.11 -17.02 -2.63
C GLN A 102 -1.93 -16.59 -4.09
N SER A 103 -1.96 -15.30 -4.37
CA SER A 103 -1.79 -14.74 -5.72
C SER A 103 -0.41 -15.08 -6.28
N LEU A 104 0.66 -14.82 -5.53
CA LEU A 104 2.04 -15.09 -5.95
C LEU A 104 2.25 -16.59 -6.18
N ARG A 105 1.79 -17.43 -5.27
CA ARG A 105 1.89 -18.89 -5.38
C ARG A 105 1.23 -19.41 -6.65
N GLN A 106 0.01 -18.98 -6.95
CA GLN A 106 -0.71 -19.40 -8.14
C GLN A 106 -0.01 -18.94 -9.42
N ARG A 107 0.40 -17.69 -9.47
CA ARG A 107 1.05 -17.13 -10.68
C ARG A 107 2.44 -17.71 -10.94
N MET A 108 3.23 -17.95 -9.91
CA MET A 108 4.60 -18.45 -10.04
C MET A 108 4.66 -19.99 -10.04
N GLY A 109 3.58 -20.67 -9.70
CA GLY A 109 3.53 -22.13 -9.60
C GLY A 109 4.42 -22.65 -8.47
N LEU A 110 4.26 -22.10 -7.25
CA LEU A 110 5.09 -22.39 -6.08
C LEU A 110 4.43 -23.40 -5.15
N LYS A 111 5.26 -24.11 -4.41
CA LYS A 111 4.82 -25.01 -3.33
C LYS A 111 4.42 -24.18 -2.10
N PRO A 112 3.43 -24.64 -1.30
CA PRO A 112 3.08 -23.95 -0.04
C PRO A 112 4.28 -23.74 0.89
N ALA A 113 5.16 -24.70 0.99
CA ALA A 113 6.35 -24.63 1.83
C ALA A 113 7.38 -23.55 1.43
N GLN A 114 7.28 -22.99 0.24
CA GLN A 114 8.13 -21.87 -0.21
C GLN A 114 7.60 -20.51 0.22
N MET A 115 6.36 -20.45 0.74
CA MET A 115 5.68 -19.20 1.02
C MET A 115 5.60 -18.95 2.52
N GLU A 116 5.86 -17.70 2.89
CA GLU A 116 5.64 -17.18 4.24
C GLU A 116 4.87 -15.87 4.16
N VAL A 117 4.06 -15.57 5.16
CA VAL A 117 3.34 -14.30 5.26
C VAL A 117 3.82 -13.56 6.49
N ILE A 118 4.47 -12.45 6.28
CA ILE A 118 4.92 -11.55 7.34
C ILE A 118 4.33 -10.17 7.05
N SER A 119 3.34 -9.76 7.85
CA SER A 119 2.72 -8.44 7.70
C SER A 119 3.74 -7.33 7.82
N HIS A 120 3.43 -6.18 7.18
CA HIS A 120 4.29 -5.00 7.24
C HIS A 120 4.63 -4.63 8.69
N GLY A 121 5.93 -4.49 8.97
CA GLY A 121 6.40 -4.08 10.29
C GLY A 121 6.01 -2.65 10.63
N ASN A 122 5.83 -2.37 11.90
CA ASN A 122 5.48 -1.05 12.42
C ASN A 122 6.58 -0.49 13.32
N MET A 123 6.66 0.84 13.37
CA MET A 123 7.37 1.52 14.44
C MET A 123 6.69 1.23 15.78
N ASP A 124 7.48 1.11 16.83
CA ASP A 124 6.95 1.06 18.20
C ASP A 124 6.57 2.48 18.62
N ILE A 125 5.29 2.79 18.50
CA ILE A 125 4.72 4.10 18.79
C ILE A 125 4.00 4.05 20.12
N ALA A 126 4.35 4.97 21.02
CA ALA A 126 3.64 5.10 22.30
C ALA A 126 2.14 5.35 22.07
N PRO A 127 1.25 4.60 22.74
CA PRO A 127 -0.18 4.80 22.61
C PRO A 127 -0.60 6.21 23.01
N ALA A 128 -1.51 6.79 22.24
CA ALA A 128 -2.13 8.07 22.57
C ALA A 128 -3.67 7.93 22.55
N PRO A 129 -4.38 8.55 23.48
CA PRO A 129 -5.83 8.54 23.48
C PRO A 129 -6.39 9.16 22.20
N LEU A 130 -7.66 8.88 21.92
CA LEU A 130 -8.37 9.60 20.87
C LEU A 130 -8.52 11.07 21.26
N PRO A 131 -8.41 12.01 20.32
CA PRO A 131 -8.67 13.43 20.59
C PRO A 131 -10.15 13.64 20.92
N PRO A 132 -10.54 14.83 21.45
CA PRO A 132 -11.95 15.17 21.66
C PRO A 132 -12.77 14.99 20.38
N MET A 133 -13.95 14.32 20.48
CA MET A 133 -14.76 13.91 19.33
C MET A 133 -15.39 15.05 18.52
N LYS A 134 -15.31 16.26 18.96
CA LYS A 134 -15.80 17.45 18.23
C LYS A 134 -14.68 18.47 18.09
N PRO A 135 -14.32 18.82 16.85
CA PRO A 135 -14.76 18.21 15.59
C PRO A 135 -14.19 16.80 15.37
N LEU A 136 -14.91 15.96 14.64
CA LEU A 136 -14.38 14.70 14.12
C LEU A 136 -13.27 15.02 13.10
N ARG A 137 -12.07 14.53 13.37
CA ARG A 137 -10.87 14.79 12.54
C ARG A 137 -10.55 13.57 11.70
N LEU A 138 -10.74 13.70 10.40
CA LEU A 138 -10.37 12.72 9.39
C LEU A 138 -8.98 13.03 8.85
N LEU A 139 -8.21 12.01 8.52
CA LEU A 139 -6.87 12.14 7.97
C LEU A 139 -6.75 11.34 6.67
N TYR A 140 -6.36 11.96 5.58
CA TYR A 140 -5.67 11.28 4.51
C TYR A 140 -4.17 11.36 4.78
N PHE A 141 -3.46 10.23 4.76
CA PHE A 141 -2.02 10.20 4.91
C PHE A 141 -1.35 9.36 3.82
N GLY A 142 -0.28 9.89 3.21
CA GLY A 142 0.54 9.23 2.20
C GLY A 142 0.92 10.14 1.06
N PHE A 143 1.60 9.61 0.05
CA PHE A 143 1.95 10.39 -1.13
C PHE A 143 0.70 10.91 -1.86
N ILE A 144 0.75 12.18 -2.27
CA ILE A 144 -0.34 12.88 -2.92
C ILE A 144 -0.12 12.85 -4.44
N TYR A 145 -0.71 11.85 -5.10
CA TYR A 145 -0.67 11.70 -6.55
C TYR A 145 -1.90 10.94 -7.07
N ARG A 146 -2.09 10.96 -8.41
CA ARG A 146 -3.25 10.31 -9.05
C ARG A 146 -3.31 8.82 -8.76
N GLY A 147 -4.51 8.31 -8.52
CA GLY A 147 -4.75 6.91 -8.15
C GLY A 147 -4.82 6.68 -6.64
N LYS A 148 -4.64 7.74 -5.84
CA LYS A 148 -4.88 7.69 -4.40
C LYS A 148 -6.34 7.95 -4.02
N GLY A 149 -7.19 8.33 -4.98
CA GLY A 149 -8.62 8.53 -4.78
C GLY A 149 -8.98 9.73 -3.89
N ILE A 150 -8.08 10.70 -3.77
CA ILE A 150 -8.32 11.89 -2.94
C ILE A 150 -9.52 12.68 -3.49
N GLU A 151 -9.69 12.69 -4.82
CA GLU A 151 -10.83 13.29 -5.48
C GLU A 151 -12.16 12.66 -5.02
N ASP A 152 -12.19 11.32 -4.92
CA ASP A 152 -13.39 10.59 -4.47
C ASP A 152 -13.73 10.97 -3.00
N LEU A 153 -12.70 11.19 -2.16
CA LEU A 153 -12.90 11.64 -0.78
C LEU A 153 -13.47 13.05 -0.70
N LEU A 154 -12.97 13.97 -1.54
CA LEU A 154 -13.49 15.34 -1.60
C LEU A 154 -14.94 15.35 -2.06
N ASP A 155 -15.28 14.55 -3.07
CA ASP A 155 -16.63 14.45 -3.61
C ASP A 155 -17.60 13.82 -2.59
N ALA A 156 -17.16 12.77 -1.91
CA ALA A 156 -17.93 12.13 -0.84
C ALA A 156 -18.25 13.12 0.29
N LEU A 157 -17.25 13.90 0.73
CA LEU A 157 -17.47 14.93 1.76
C LEU A 157 -18.46 16.00 1.30
N ALA A 158 -18.36 16.47 0.05
CA ALA A 158 -19.29 17.45 -0.51
C ALA A 158 -20.72 16.89 -0.55
N SER A 159 -20.90 15.63 -0.95
CA SER A 159 -22.20 14.95 -0.93
C SER A 159 -22.75 14.86 0.49
N VAL A 160 -21.94 14.41 1.46
CA VAL A 160 -22.34 14.33 2.88
C VAL A 160 -22.83 15.68 3.41
N PHE A 161 -22.13 16.77 3.10
CA PHE A 161 -22.52 18.10 3.59
C PHE A 161 -23.72 18.70 2.86
N THR A 162 -23.99 18.25 1.65
CA THR A 162 -25.21 18.59 0.92
C THR A 162 -26.42 17.88 1.53
N GLU A 163 -26.29 16.57 1.79
CA GLU A 163 -27.38 15.76 2.34
C GLU A 163 -27.60 15.99 3.85
N LYS A 164 -26.54 16.27 4.59
CA LYS A 164 -26.51 16.45 6.05
C LYS A 164 -25.73 17.72 6.45
N PRO A 165 -26.27 18.93 6.19
CA PRO A 165 -25.55 20.19 6.41
C PRO A 165 -25.04 20.39 7.85
N ALA A 166 -25.73 19.81 8.85
CA ALA A 166 -25.31 19.88 10.24
C ALA A 166 -23.92 19.24 10.50
N LEU A 167 -23.51 18.27 9.70
CA LEU A 167 -22.19 17.63 9.83
C LEU A 167 -21.04 18.54 9.40
N ARG A 168 -21.28 19.55 8.56
CA ARG A 168 -20.25 20.45 8.06
C ARG A 168 -19.49 21.18 9.18
N SER A 169 -20.16 21.56 10.25
CA SER A 169 -19.53 22.24 11.40
C SER A 169 -18.75 21.29 12.31
N THR A 170 -18.99 19.97 12.21
CA THR A 170 -18.49 18.97 13.14
C THR A 170 -17.40 18.06 12.56
N VAL A 171 -17.04 18.22 11.28
CA VAL A 171 -16.02 17.40 10.60
C VAL A 171 -14.89 18.29 10.09
N ARG A 172 -13.66 17.80 10.16
CA ARG A 172 -12.45 18.38 9.54
C ARG A 172 -11.67 17.28 8.84
N LEU A 173 -11.05 17.62 7.71
CA LEU A 173 -10.16 16.72 6.99
C LEU A 173 -8.76 17.33 6.93
N THR A 174 -7.76 16.54 7.24
CA THR A 174 -6.36 16.88 6.97
C THR A 174 -5.85 16.03 5.82
N LEU A 175 -5.25 16.66 4.82
CA LEU A 175 -4.50 16.01 3.74
C LEU A 175 -3.02 16.11 4.06
N ALA A 176 -2.43 15.00 4.48
CA ALA A 176 -1.04 14.95 4.94
C ALA A 176 -0.19 14.00 4.11
N GLY A 177 1.09 14.35 3.93
CA GLY A 177 2.08 13.49 3.27
C GLY A 177 2.92 14.20 2.23
N GLY A 178 3.71 13.44 1.48
CA GLY A 178 4.61 13.97 0.46
C GLY A 178 3.97 14.08 -0.92
N SER A 179 4.35 15.10 -1.67
CA SER A 179 4.07 15.19 -3.10
C SER A 179 5.33 14.78 -3.87
N GLU A 180 5.32 13.59 -4.47
CA GLU A 180 6.40 13.15 -5.34
C GLU A 180 6.36 13.94 -6.65
N PRO A 181 7.34 14.81 -6.98
CA PRO A 181 7.26 15.69 -8.14
C PRO A 181 7.01 14.95 -9.46
N GLU A 182 7.69 13.83 -9.69
CA GLU A 182 7.55 13.04 -10.91
C GLU A 182 6.18 12.36 -11.03
N MET A 183 5.62 11.88 -9.93
CA MET A 183 4.30 11.23 -9.90
C MET A 183 3.16 12.22 -9.80
N ALA A 184 3.39 13.40 -9.26
CA ALA A 184 2.39 14.45 -9.08
C ALA A 184 2.16 15.28 -10.35
N PHE A 185 3.11 15.26 -11.29
CA PHE A 185 2.98 15.99 -12.57
C PHE A 185 2.47 15.08 -13.68
N GLY A 186 1.61 15.60 -14.53
CA GLY A 186 1.05 14.91 -15.67
C GLY A 186 0.71 15.90 -16.78
N PRO A 187 0.09 15.45 -17.90
CA PRO A 187 -0.29 16.31 -19.02
C PRO A 187 -1.17 17.51 -18.63
N SER A 188 -1.88 17.39 -17.49
CA SER A 188 -2.78 18.43 -16.94
C SER A 188 -2.13 19.27 -15.84
N GLY A 189 -0.80 19.26 -15.69
CA GLY A 189 -0.06 19.99 -14.67
C GLY A 189 -0.01 19.31 -13.29
N SER A 190 0.28 20.07 -12.24
CA SER A 190 0.41 19.59 -10.87
C SER A 190 -0.91 19.02 -10.34
N TYR A 191 -0.86 17.79 -9.81
CA TYR A 191 -2.00 17.16 -9.18
C TYR A 191 -2.45 17.90 -7.91
N LEU A 192 -1.50 18.43 -7.15
CA LEU A 192 -1.78 19.23 -5.96
C LEU A 192 -2.64 20.47 -6.29
N GLU A 193 -2.28 21.19 -7.38
CA GLU A 193 -3.05 22.36 -7.82
C GLU A 193 -4.46 21.97 -8.28
N GLN A 194 -4.62 20.82 -8.90
CA GLN A 194 -5.94 20.32 -9.30
C GLN A 194 -6.80 19.99 -8.07
N LEU A 195 -6.22 19.39 -7.03
CA LEU A 195 -6.94 19.16 -5.77
C LEU A 195 -7.34 20.47 -5.10
N ARG A 196 -6.44 21.47 -5.06
CA ARG A 196 -6.75 22.80 -4.53
C ARG A 196 -7.90 23.48 -5.29
N LEU A 197 -7.90 23.38 -6.62
CA LEU A 197 -8.99 23.88 -7.44
C LEU A 197 -10.30 23.17 -7.12
N ARG A 198 -10.29 21.83 -7.03
CA ARG A 198 -11.48 21.05 -6.70
C ARG A 198 -12.03 21.37 -5.32
N ILE A 199 -11.18 21.54 -4.32
CA ILE A 199 -11.57 21.96 -2.95
C ILE A 199 -12.30 23.30 -3.00
N ARG A 200 -11.82 24.29 -3.78
CA ARG A 200 -12.50 25.57 -3.97
C ARG A 200 -13.85 25.40 -4.65
N GLN A 201 -13.92 24.60 -5.73
CA GLN A 201 -15.15 24.34 -6.47
C GLN A 201 -16.24 23.68 -5.63
N LEU A 202 -15.83 22.78 -4.72
CA LEU A 202 -16.72 22.08 -3.80
C LEU A 202 -17.04 22.89 -2.53
N GLY A 203 -16.48 24.09 -2.38
CA GLY A 203 -16.69 24.94 -1.21
C GLY A 203 -16.15 24.33 0.10
N LEU A 204 -15.07 23.55 0.07
CA LEU A 204 -14.51 22.84 1.20
C LEU A 204 -13.27 23.51 1.82
N VAL A 205 -12.92 24.73 1.40
CA VAL A 205 -11.66 25.39 1.80
C VAL A 205 -11.52 25.55 3.31
N ASP A 206 -12.58 25.85 4.00
CA ASP A 206 -12.65 26.06 5.46
C ASP A 206 -12.61 24.78 6.29
N LEU A 207 -12.67 23.62 5.62
CA LEU A 207 -12.76 22.29 6.26
C LEU A 207 -11.52 21.43 6.07
N ILE A 208 -10.61 21.86 5.20
CA ILE A 208 -9.45 21.04 4.78
C ILE A 208 -8.15 21.74 5.13
N ASP A 209 -7.35 21.05 5.96
CA ASP A 209 -5.99 21.44 6.29
C ASP A 209 -4.97 20.65 5.49
N TRP A 210 -3.83 21.29 5.15
CA TRP A 210 -2.73 20.67 4.44
C TRP A 210 -1.52 20.54 5.36
N GLN A 211 -0.92 19.34 5.39
CA GLN A 211 0.33 19.06 6.10
C GLN A 211 1.27 18.29 5.16
N LEU A 212 1.99 19.02 4.33
CA LEU A 212 2.85 18.47 3.30
C LEU A 212 4.28 18.30 3.81
N ASP A 213 4.96 17.26 3.28
CA ASP A 213 6.39 17.00 3.48
C ASP A 213 6.83 16.96 4.95
N LEU A 214 6.00 16.31 5.76
CA LEU A 214 6.23 16.15 7.19
C LEU A 214 7.55 15.43 7.48
N PRO A 215 8.36 15.92 8.43
CA PRO A 215 9.47 15.15 9.00
C PRO A 215 8.96 13.82 9.59
N ALA A 216 9.74 12.75 9.44
CA ALA A 216 9.32 11.40 9.85
C ALA A 216 8.93 11.31 11.32
N GLU A 217 9.64 12.06 12.19
CA GLU A 217 9.39 12.13 13.64
C GLU A 217 8.07 12.78 14.01
N GLN A 218 7.48 13.59 13.13
CA GLN A 218 6.18 14.25 13.35
C GLN A 218 4.99 13.39 12.89
N ILE A 219 5.23 12.38 12.06
CA ILE A 219 4.17 11.52 11.48
C ILE A 219 3.28 10.90 12.57
N PRO A 220 3.82 10.28 13.65
CA PRO A 220 2.99 9.71 14.70
C PRO A 220 2.07 10.72 15.36
N GLN A 221 2.58 11.90 15.67
CA GLN A 221 1.82 12.97 16.33
C GLN A 221 0.66 13.44 15.44
N VAL A 222 0.91 13.62 14.14
CA VAL A 222 -0.12 14.00 13.17
C VAL A 222 -1.20 12.93 13.10
N ILE A 223 -0.84 11.65 12.95
CA ILE A 223 -1.83 10.57 12.88
C ILE A 223 -2.62 10.47 14.19
N GLN A 224 -1.94 10.55 15.34
CA GLN A 224 -2.57 10.46 16.66
C GLN A 224 -3.47 11.66 16.99
N ALA A 225 -3.27 12.81 16.35
CA ALA A 225 -4.17 13.97 16.47
C ALA A 225 -5.50 13.79 15.71
N HIS A 226 -5.69 12.70 14.99
CA HIS A 226 -6.89 12.40 14.20
C HIS A 226 -7.61 11.16 14.73
N HIS A 227 -8.88 11.00 14.34
CA HIS A 227 -9.73 9.90 14.79
C HIS A 227 -9.67 8.70 13.85
N VAL A 228 -9.75 8.95 12.54
CA VAL A 228 -9.84 7.93 11.49
C VAL A 228 -8.98 8.35 10.31
N MET A 229 -8.21 7.42 9.78
CA MET A 229 -7.49 7.60 8.52
C MET A 229 -8.35 7.09 7.36
N VAL A 230 -8.43 7.86 6.28
CA VAL A 230 -9.18 7.51 5.07
C VAL A 230 -8.20 7.26 3.94
N LEU A 231 -8.23 6.05 3.37
CA LEU A 231 -7.37 5.60 2.28
C LEU A 231 -8.22 5.20 1.06
N PRO A 232 -8.67 6.17 0.26
CA PRO A 232 -9.67 5.95 -0.79
C PRO A 232 -9.04 5.47 -2.11
N TYR A 233 -8.03 4.61 -2.04
CA TYR A 233 -7.23 4.21 -3.19
C TYR A 233 -8.07 3.68 -4.34
N ARG A 234 -7.65 4.04 -5.57
CA ARG A 234 -8.28 3.63 -6.82
C ARG A 234 -7.25 3.01 -7.75
N GLU A 235 -7.40 1.73 -8.04
CA GLU A 235 -6.49 1.05 -8.95
C GLU A 235 -6.75 1.47 -10.39
N SER A 236 -5.66 1.63 -11.15
CA SER A 236 -5.75 1.90 -12.58
C SER A 236 -6.36 0.70 -13.32
N SER A 237 -7.37 0.95 -14.14
CA SER A 237 -7.96 -0.06 -15.01
C SER A 237 -7.09 -0.45 -16.21
N LYS A 238 -6.05 0.34 -16.54
CA LYS A 238 -5.26 0.20 -17.78
C LYS A 238 -4.56 -1.15 -17.92
N LEU A 239 -4.18 -1.79 -16.82
CA LEU A 239 -3.52 -3.09 -16.80
C LEU A 239 -4.36 -4.18 -16.11
N LYS A 240 -5.66 -3.96 -15.94
CA LYS A 240 -6.57 -4.88 -15.26
C LYS A 240 -6.58 -6.28 -15.89
N VAL A 241 -6.36 -6.37 -17.21
CA VAL A 241 -6.22 -7.64 -17.95
C VAL A 241 -5.09 -8.53 -17.39
N LEU A 242 -4.07 -7.92 -16.79
CA LEU A 242 -2.92 -8.63 -16.20
C LEU A 242 -3.14 -9.00 -14.71
N GLY A 243 -4.31 -8.75 -14.16
CA GLY A 243 -4.69 -9.08 -12.79
C GLY A 243 -4.85 -7.86 -11.88
N LYS A 244 -5.39 -8.09 -10.68
CA LYS A 244 -5.58 -7.08 -9.64
C LYS A 244 -4.31 -6.92 -8.82
N LEU A 245 -4.02 -5.70 -8.35
CA LEU A 245 -2.95 -5.46 -7.38
C LEU A 245 -3.33 -6.05 -6.00
N ARG A 246 -2.36 -6.70 -5.35
CA ARG A 246 -2.52 -7.37 -4.05
C ARG A 246 -1.53 -6.88 -2.99
N GLY A 247 -0.74 -5.87 -3.31
CA GLY A 247 0.14 -5.21 -2.36
C GLY A 247 -0.64 -4.53 -1.24
N THR A 248 0.02 -4.18 -0.15
CA THR A 248 -0.55 -3.37 0.94
C THR A 248 -0.07 -1.91 0.88
N SER A 249 -0.28 -1.15 1.94
CA SER A 249 0.10 0.27 1.99
C SER A 249 0.83 0.60 3.29
N GLY A 250 1.98 1.26 3.17
CA GLY A 250 2.68 1.82 4.32
C GLY A 250 1.84 2.80 5.13
N ALA A 251 0.94 3.56 4.48
CA ALA A 251 0.02 4.46 5.18
C ALA A 251 -0.93 3.69 6.13
N LEU A 252 -1.44 2.52 5.72
CA LEU A 252 -2.25 1.68 6.59
C LEU A 252 -1.43 1.14 7.76
N SER A 253 -0.19 0.74 7.52
CA SER A 253 0.74 0.31 8.58
C SER A 253 0.95 1.43 9.62
N TRP A 254 1.10 2.68 9.18
CA TRP A 254 1.18 3.83 10.07
C TRP A 254 -0.09 4.05 10.89
N ALA A 255 -1.28 3.90 10.30
CA ALA A 255 -2.55 4.00 11.03
C ALA A 255 -2.61 2.97 12.16
N VAL A 256 -2.25 1.71 11.85
CA VAL A 256 -2.21 0.60 12.80
C VAL A 256 -1.17 0.85 13.90
N ALA A 257 0.05 1.31 13.56
CA ALA A 257 1.10 1.64 14.53
C ALA A 257 0.66 2.72 15.53
N CYS A 258 -0.09 3.73 15.04
CA CYS A 258 -0.59 4.83 15.85
C CYS A 258 -1.92 4.54 16.57
N GLY A 259 -2.46 3.32 16.45
CA GLY A 259 -3.72 2.93 17.07
C GLY A 259 -4.91 3.74 16.53
N ARG A 260 -4.98 3.93 15.21
CA ARG A 260 -6.10 4.65 14.58
C ARG A 260 -6.84 3.75 13.60
N GLY A 261 -8.17 3.82 13.68
CA GLY A 261 -9.05 3.14 12.75
C GLY A 261 -8.95 3.68 11.33
N VAL A 262 -9.41 2.90 10.36
CA VAL A 262 -9.31 3.26 8.95
C VAL A 262 -10.63 3.11 8.21
N ILE A 263 -10.85 3.96 7.21
CA ILE A 263 -11.83 3.75 6.14
C ILE A 263 -11.03 3.54 4.85
N THR A 264 -11.22 2.40 4.18
CA THR A 264 -10.48 2.10 2.95
C THR A 264 -11.41 1.66 1.83
N SER A 265 -10.98 1.88 0.60
CA SER A 265 -11.57 1.15 -0.52
C SER A 265 -11.18 -0.35 -0.45
N ASP A 266 -11.82 -1.19 -1.27
CA ASP A 266 -11.47 -2.61 -1.46
C ASP A 266 -10.28 -2.81 -2.42
N ALA A 267 -9.51 -1.75 -2.70
CA ALA A 267 -8.29 -1.81 -3.49
C ALA A 267 -7.21 -2.66 -2.81
N ARG A 268 -6.32 -3.24 -3.59
CA ARG A 268 -5.17 -4.02 -3.10
C ARG A 268 -5.60 -5.17 -2.16
N SER A 269 -4.90 -5.32 -1.05
CA SER A 269 -5.23 -6.29 0.02
C SER A 269 -5.89 -5.62 1.23
N PHE A 270 -6.50 -4.44 1.07
CA PHE A 270 -7.09 -3.71 2.19
C PHE A 270 -8.22 -4.47 2.87
N ALA A 271 -8.99 -5.28 2.12
CA ALA A 271 -10.04 -6.10 2.70
C ALA A 271 -9.50 -7.07 3.77
N GLU A 272 -8.34 -7.69 3.54
CA GLU A 272 -7.67 -8.53 4.55
C GLU A 272 -7.18 -7.70 5.73
N GLU A 273 -6.51 -6.58 5.48
CA GLU A 273 -5.92 -5.72 6.50
C GLU A 273 -6.96 -5.07 7.43
N VAL A 274 -8.18 -4.85 6.96
CA VAL A 274 -9.28 -4.23 7.73
C VAL A 274 -10.24 -5.28 8.32
N SER A 275 -10.13 -6.55 7.92
CA SER A 275 -10.99 -7.64 8.43
C SER A 275 -10.89 -7.90 9.94
N HIS A 276 -9.88 -7.33 10.60
CA HIS A 276 -9.64 -7.46 12.04
C HIS A 276 -10.52 -6.55 12.92
N GLY A 277 -11.46 -5.83 12.32
CA GLY A 277 -12.35 -4.92 13.04
C GLY A 277 -11.71 -3.58 13.39
N ASN A 278 -10.65 -3.19 12.69
CA ASN A 278 -9.94 -1.93 12.85
C ASN A 278 -10.41 -0.84 11.88
N GLY A 279 -11.55 -1.06 11.19
CA GLY A 279 -12.05 -0.07 10.22
C GLY A 279 -13.24 -0.54 9.41
N MET A 280 -13.48 0.16 8.29
CA MET A 280 -14.57 -0.08 7.35
C MET A 280 -14.05 -0.07 5.91
N ILE A 281 -14.70 -0.85 5.05
CA ILE A 281 -14.36 -1.00 3.63
C ILE A 281 -15.55 -0.61 2.78
N TYR A 282 -15.28 0.03 1.64
CA TYR A 282 -16.25 0.30 0.59
C TYR A 282 -15.68 -0.07 -0.80
N PRO A 283 -16.50 -0.28 -1.83
CA PRO A 283 -16.03 -0.58 -3.19
C PRO A 283 -15.22 0.57 -3.77
N GLN A 284 -14.04 0.32 -4.35
CA GLN A 284 -13.20 1.37 -4.95
C GLN A 284 -13.93 2.13 -6.07
N GLY A 285 -13.84 3.45 -6.02
CA GLY A 285 -14.52 4.34 -6.96
C GLY A 285 -16.01 4.55 -6.70
N ASP A 286 -16.56 3.93 -5.65
CA ASP A 286 -17.91 4.17 -5.17
C ASP A 286 -17.91 5.36 -4.20
N VAL A 287 -18.14 6.56 -4.75
CA VAL A 287 -18.18 7.82 -3.98
C VAL A 287 -19.32 7.80 -2.97
N GLN A 288 -20.48 7.22 -3.32
CA GLN A 288 -21.60 7.11 -2.39
C GLN A 288 -21.31 6.16 -1.24
N GLY A 289 -20.71 4.99 -1.52
CA GLY A 289 -20.27 4.06 -0.48
C GLY A 289 -19.25 4.69 0.48
N LEU A 290 -18.36 5.56 -0.03
CA LEU A 290 -17.46 6.35 0.83
C LEU A 290 -18.24 7.38 1.65
N ALA A 291 -19.21 8.10 1.05
CA ALA A 291 -20.07 9.05 1.76
C ALA A 291 -20.83 8.35 2.90
N ASP A 292 -21.40 7.19 2.64
CA ASP A 292 -22.12 6.39 3.66
C ASP A 292 -21.18 5.96 4.80
N ALA A 293 -19.95 5.56 4.49
CA ALA A 293 -18.94 5.24 5.49
C ALA A 293 -18.56 6.46 6.36
N LEU A 294 -18.44 7.64 5.75
CA LEU A 294 -18.19 8.91 6.47
C LEU A 294 -19.38 9.29 7.37
N VAL A 295 -20.60 9.18 6.88
CA VAL A 295 -21.82 9.40 7.70
C VAL A 295 -21.84 8.42 8.87
N ASN A 296 -21.51 7.16 8.62
CA ASN A 296 -21.50 6.12 9.66
C ASN A 296 -20.59 6.49 10.83
N VAL A 297 -19.36 6.91 10.60
CA VAL A 297 -18.44 7.30 11.70
C VAL A 297 -18.86 8.60 12.39
N CYS A 298 -19.55 9.51 11.68
CA CYS A 298 -20.11 10.71 12.29
C CYS A 298 -21.27 10.39 13.25
N THR A 299 -22.05 9.37 12.95
CA THR A 299 -23.27 9.00 13.73
C THR A 299 -23.03 7.92 14.77
N HIS A 300 -21.91 7.18 14.68
CA HIS A 300 -21.55 6.07 15.57
C HIS A 300 -20.12 6.24 16.12
N PRO A 301 -19.87 7.24 16.95
CA PRO A 301 -18.54 7.55 17.48
C PRO A 301 -17.93 6.40 18.31
N GLU A 302 -18.75 5.53 18.90
CA GLU A 302 -18.33 4.33 19.62
C GLU A 302 -17.54 3.36 18.76
N ARG A 303 -17.81 3.29 17.44
CA ARG A 303 -17.04 2.47 16.49
C ARG A 303 -15.60 2.93 16.36
N ILE A 304 -15.37 4.23 16.43
CA ILE A 304 -14.01 4.80 16.33
C ILE A 304 -13.15 4.30 17.49
N ALA A 305 -13.70 4.26 18.70
CA ALA A 305 -12.99 3.74 19.87
C ALA A 305 -12.68 2.23 19.70
N GLN A 306 -13.65 1.44 19.23
CA GLN A 306 -13.46 0.02 18.96
C GLN A 306 -12.39 -0.21 17.89
N TRP A 307 -12.41 0.55 16.79
CA TRP A 307 -11.41 0.45 15.73
C TRP A 307 -10.01 0.82 16.24
N ALA A 308 -9.90 1.86 17.05
CA ALA A 308 -8.64 2.31 17.62
C ALA A 308 -8.05 1.24 18.56
N GLU A 309 -8.88 0.57 19.37
CA GLU A 309 -8.44 -0.54 20.20
C GLU A 309 -7.88 -1.70 19.36
N LYS A 310 -8.63 -2.13 18.32
CA LYS A 310 -8.18 -3.21 17.42
C LYS A 310 -6.90 -2.82 16.68
N ALA A 311 -6.81 -1.60 16.15
CA ALA A 311 -5.60 -1.09 15.52
C ALA A 311 -4.40 -1.10 16.48
N SER A 312 -4.59 -0.69 17.74
CA SER A 312 -3.54 -0.71 18.77
C SER A 312 -3.04 -2.12 19.08
N LEU A 313 -3.94 -3.11 19.14
CA LEU A 313 -3.56 -4.52 19.33
C LEU A 313 -2.74 -5.03 18.15
N MET A 314 -3.19 -4.75 16.93
CA MET A 314 -2.45 -5.11 15.71
C MET A 314 -1.08 -4.43 15.64
N GLY A 315 -1.01 -3.14 16.00
CA GLY A 315 0.22 -2.35 16.00
C GLY A 315 1.28 -2.98 16.89
N ARG A 316 0.93 -3.32 18.12
CA ARG A 316 1.83 -4.00 19.07
C ARG A 316 2.30 -5.37 18.57
N ALA A 317 1.44 -6.12 17.90
CA ALA A 317 1.81 -7.43 17.34
C ALA A 317 2.74 -7.34 16.13
N ARG A 318 2.81 -6.18 15.46
CA ARG A 318 3.56 -5.96 14.22
C ARG A 318 4.77 -5.04 14.40
N VAL A 319 5.24 -4.78 15.63
CA VAL A 319 6.46 -3.97 15.83
C VAL A 319 7.67 -4.62 15.16
N TRP A 320 8.63 -3.80 14.71
CA TRP A 320 9.79 -4.28 13.96
C TRP A 320 10.59 -5.36 14.69
N SER A 321 10.65 -5.36 16.01
CA SER A 321 11.29 -6.43 16.77
C SER A 321 10.65 -7.81 16.50
N HIS A 322 9.32 -7.90 16.61
CA HIS A 322 8.59 -9.15 16.33
C HIS A 322 8.67 -9.54 14.84
N THR A 323 8.62 -8.54 13.95
CA THR A 323 8.80 -8.77 12.52
C THR A 323 10.18 -9.34 12.21
N ALA A 324 11.24 -8.79 12.84
CA ALA A 324 12.62 -9.28 12.68
C ALA A 324 12.79 -10.73 13.17
N GLU A 325 12.18 -11.10 14.29
CA GLU A 325 12.18 -12.49 14.79
C GLU A 325 11.56 -13.46 13.77
N ARG A 326 10.47 -13.05 13.12
CA ARG A 326 9.85 -13.85 12.06
C ARG A 326 10.76 -14.00 10.84
N PHE A 327 11.41 -12.91 10.40
CA PHE A 327 12.39 -12.98 9.32
C PHE A 327 13.60 -13.85 9.70
N GLN A 328 14.09 -13.76 10.93
CA GLN A 328 15.16 -14.63 11.42
C GLN A 328 14.77 -16.11 11.32
N SER A 329 13.52 -16.45 11.65
CA SER A 329 13.01 -17.82 11.49
C SER A 329 13.01 -18.25 10.02
N VAL A 330 12.57 -17.36 9.10
CA VAL A 330 12.59 -17.64 7.65
C VAL A 330 14.01 -17.90 7.15
N PHE A 331 14.99 -17.11 7.59
CA PHE A 331 16.39 -17.24 7.18
C PHE A 331 17.01 -18.55 7.71
N ARG A 332 16.76 -18.90 8.97
CA ARG A 332 17.20 -20.18 9.54
C ARG A 332 16.64 -21.38 8.76
N GLN A 333 15.33 -21.37 8.50
CA GLN A 333 14.69 -22.42 7.71
C GLN A 333 15.22 -22.48 6.28
N ALA A 334 15.60 -21.34 5.68
CA ALA A 334 16.21 -21.33 4.36
C ALA A 334 17.59 -21.99 4.35
N CYS A 335 18.39 -21.80 5.39
CA CYS A 335 19.70 -22.44 5.53
C CYS A 335 19.60 -23.96 5.80
N GLU A 336 18.55 -24.44 6.48
CA GLU A 336 18.35 -25.86 6.79
C GLU A 336 17.96 -26.73 5.58
N VAL A 337 17.46 -26.11 4.52
CA VAL A 337 17.00 -26.83 3.30
C VAL A 337 18.16 -27.15 2.36
N HIS A 338 19.34 -26.56 2.56
CA HIS A 338 20.54 -26.70 1.72
C HIS A 338 21.70 -27.30 2.51
#